data_4cade07aa65bc79486714d06f392e7e7
#
_entry.id   4cade07aa65bc79486714d06f392e7e7
#
_cell.length_a   1.000
_cell.length_b   1.000
_cell.length_c   1.000
_cell.angle_alpha   90.00
_cell.angle_beta   90.00
_cell.angle_gamma   90.00
#
_symmetry.space_group_name_H-M   'P 1'
#
loop_
_entity.id
_entity.type
_entity.pdbx_description
1 polymer ?
#
loop_
_entity_poly.entity_id
_entity_poly.type
_entity_poly.pdbx_seq_one_letter_code
_entity_poly.pdbx_strand_id
1 'polypeptide(L)'
;MLKPGPTPAEPTRLGGLRYGVYASGNFGKNLLWGALEVALLFILTDLLGLSPALAGGMVLASLLLDAVLDPLIARQSDRSRGRLGRYGAYIVLGAPAAGLSFALLLALPQLGISHPAVVMAALMLFRASYALVDLPHNALLARVT
;
A
#
# COMPACT_ATOMS: atom_id res chain seq x y z
N MET A 1 -19.91 -22.72 45.74
CA MET A 1 -19.38 -21.36 45.52
C MET A 1 -18.47 -21.42 44.33
N LEU A 2 -18.93 -21.04 43.11
CA LEU A 2 -18.15 -21.02 41.90
C LEU A 2 -17.26 -19.79 41.90
N LYS A 3 -15.93 -19.97 41.75
CA LYS A 3 -14.94 -18.91 41.63
C LYS A 3 -15.29 -18.11 40.35
N PRO A 4 -15.38 -16.77 40.41
CA PRO A 4 -15.60 -15.97 39.20
C PRO A 4 -14.43 -16.19 38.24
N GLY A 5 -14.76 -16.48 36.98
CA GLY A 5 -13.77 -16.63 35.91
C GLY A 5 -13.00 -15.32 35.70
N PRO A 6 -11.80 -15.40 35.06
CA PRO A 6 -10.99 -14.21 34.80
C PRO A 6 -11.82 -13.20 33.97
N THR A 7 -11.93 -11.98 34.50
CA THR A 7 -12.48 -10.84 33.77
C THR A 7 -11.78 -10.68 32.42
N PRO A 8 -12.53 -10.48 31.33
CA PRO A 8 -11.90 -10.16 30.04
C PRO A 8 -10.98 -8.97 30.23
N ALA A 9 -9.71 -9.11 29.78
CA ALA A 9 -8.75 -8.01 29.81
C ALA A 9 -9.37 -6.81 29.07
N GLU A 10 -9.49 -5.67 29.75
CA GLU A 10 -9.90 -4.43 29.08
C GLU A 10 -8.99 -4.18 27.87
N PRO A 11 -9.56 -3.82 26.71
CA PRO A 11 -8.76 -3.47 25.55
C PRO A 11 -7.81 -2.32 25.94
N THR A 12 -6.51 -2.57 25.83
CA THR A 12 -5.46 -1.59 26.12
C THR A 12 -5.65 -0.43 25.15
N ARG A 13 -6.31 0.64 25.58
CA ARG A 13 -6.46 1.87 24.80
C ARG A 13 -5.06 2.38 24.49
N LEU A 14 -4.70 2.44 23.22
CA LEU A 14 -3.46 3.10 22.81
C LEU A 14 -3.47 4.52 23.33
N GLY A 15 -2.37 4.95 23.99
CA GLY A 15 -2.21 6.33 24.40
C GLY A 15 -2.39 7.25 23.18
N GLY A 16 -3.00 8.44 23.36
CA GLY A 16 -3.39 9.34 22.28
C GLY A 16 -2.29 9.60 21.24
N LEU A 17 -1.01 9.64 21.68
CA LEU A 17 0.14 9.79 20.77
C LEU A 17 0.30 8.62 19.80
N ARG A 18 0.15 7.38 20.26
CA ARG A 18 0.26 6.19 19.41
C ARG A 18 -0.87 6.12 18.39
N TYR A 19 -2.06 6.51 18.82
CA TYR A 19 -3.20 6.63 17.92
C TYR A 19 -2.98 7.71 16.86
N GLY A 20 -2.45 8.87 17.24
CA GLY A 20 -2.12 9.96 16.33
C GLY A 20 -1.08 9.57 15.27
N VAL A 21 0.00 8.87 15.69
CA VAL A 21 1.02 8.34 14.77
C VAL A 21 0.43 7.32 13.81
N TYR A 22 -0.43 6.41 14.29
CA TYR A 22 -1.12 5.46 13.42
C TYR A 22 -2.03 6.17 12.42
N ALA A 23 -2.84 7.12 12.88
CA ALA A 23 -3.77 7.87 12.03
C ALA A 23 -3.06 8.69 10.95
N SER A 24 -1.91 9.32 11.27
CA SER A 24 -1.12 10.07 10.29
C SER A 24 -0.53 9.16 9.20
N GLY A 25 -0.05 7.97 9.57
CA GLY A 25 0.40 6.96 8.60
C GLY A 25 -0.73 6.49 7.68
N ASN A 26 -1.92 6.24 8.25
CA ASN A 26 -3.09 5.86 7.47
C ASN A 26 -3.54 6.98 6.51
N PHE A 27 -3.53 8.22 6.97
CA PHE A 27 -3.84 9.38 6.14
C PHE A 27 -2.86 9.51 4.97
N GLY A 28 -1.54 9.44 5.24
CA GLY A 28 -0.50 9.56 4.20
C GLY A 28 -0.60 8.49 3.13
N LYS A 29 -0.80 7.22 3.50
CA LYS A 29 -0.95 6.13 2.52
C LYS A 29 -2.21 6.29 1.67
N ASN A 30 -3.35 6.66 2.27
CA ASN A 30 -4.59 6.84 1.52
C ASN A 30 -4.53 8.08 0.61
N LEU A 31 -3.81 9.13 1.01
CA LEU A 31 -3.56 10.28 0.15
C LEU A 31 -2.76 9.89 -1.09
N LEU A 32 -1.69 9.10 -0.92
CA LEU A 32 -0.86 8.60 -2.02
C LEU A 32 -1.67 7.73 -2.99
N TRP A 33 -2.47 6.82 -2.45
CA TRP A 33 -3.35 5.97 -3.24
C TRP A 33 -4.39 6.78 -4.01
N GLY A 34 -5.13 7.65 -3.32
CA GLY A 34 -6.17 8.48 -3.93
C GLY A 34 -5.61 9.41 -5.01
N ALA A 35 -4.43 9.99 -4.80
CA ALA A 35 -3.76 10.82 -5.80
C ALA A 35 -3.44 10.00 -7.07
N LEU A 36 -2.95 8.77 -6.92
CA LEU A 36 -2.69 7.89 -8.06
C LEU A 36 -3.99 7.52 -8.78
N GLU A 37 -4.99 7.03 -8.07
CA GLU A 37 -6.25 6.56 -8.69
C GLU A 37 -6.92 7.67 -9.52
N VAL A 38 -6.94 8.90 -9.01
CA VAL A 38 -7.51 10.06 -9.72
C VAL A 38 -6.66 10.46 -10.92
N ALA A 39 -5.33 10.45 -10.79
CA ALA A 39 -4.42 10.95 -11.81
C ALA A 39 -3.95 9.88 -12.80
N LEU A 40 -4.08 8.58 -12.47
CA LEU A 40 -3.44 7.51 -13.23
C LEU A 40 -3.85 7.51 -14.71
N LEU A 41 -5.14 7.55 -14.99
CA LEU A 41 -5.61 7.50 -16.37
C LEU A 41 -5.14 8.75 -17.16
N PHE A 42 -5.21 9.94 -16.53
CA PHE A 42 -4.69 11.18 -17.10
C PHE A 42 -3.18 11.11 -17.39
N ILE A 43 -2.39 10.56 -16.46
CA ILE A 43 -0.94 10.37 -16.66
C ILE A 43 -0.69 9.46 -17.86
N LEU A 44 -1.42 8.35 -17.97
CA LEU A 44 -1.21 7.38 -19.04
C LEU A 44 -1.65 7.91 -20.41
N THR A 45 -2.79 8.60 -20.49
CA THR A 45 -3.34 9.08 -21.77
C THR A 45 -2.79 10.44 -22.18
N ASP A 46 -2.85 11.43 -21.30
CA ASP A 46 -2.56 12.83 -21.64
C ASP A 46 -1.09 13.17 -21.53
N LEU A 47 -0.41 12.67 -20.48
CA LEU A 47 1.01 12.99 -20.26
C LEU A 47 1.95 12.03 -21.01
N LEU A 48 1.63 10.74 -21.08
CA LEU A 48 2.44 9.72 -21.74
C LEU A 48 1.98 9.42 -23.17
N GLY A 49 0.83 9.96 -23.60
CA GLY A 49 0.31 9.80 -24.97
C GLY A 49 -0.12 8.38 -25.32
N LEU A 50 -0.42 7.52 -24.35
CA LEU A 50 -0.88 6.16 -24.59
C LEU A 50 -2.35 6.18 -25.05
N SER A 51 -2.71 5.25 -25.94
CA SER A 51 -4.12 5.13 -26.33
C SER A 51 -4.99 4.76 -25.13
N PRO A 52 -6.25 5.27 -25.04
CA PRO A 52 -7.15 4.95 -23.93
C PRO A 52 -7.37 3.44 -23.72
N ALA A 53 -7.41 2.67 -24.80
CA ALA A 53 -7.54 1.22 -24.75
C ALA A 53 -6.33 0.56 -24.07
N LEU A 54 -5.12 1.01 -24.41
CA LEU A 54 -3.88 0.51 -23.78
C LEU A 54 -3.80 0.94 -22.32
N ALA A 55 -4.08 2.20 -22.03
CA ALA A 55 -4.11 2.73 -20.66
C ALA A 55 -5.11 1.97 -19.79
N GLY A 56 -6.33 1.75 -20.25
CA GLY A 56 -7.35 0.95 -19.56
C GLY A 56 -6.91 -0.50 -19.34
N GLY A 57 -6.27 -1.12 -20.34
CA GLY A 57 -5.69 -2.45 -20.22
C GLY A 57 -4.59 -2.53 -19.17
N MET A 58 -3.72 -1.52 -19.09
CA MET A 58 -2.66 -1.42 -18.08
C MET A 58 -3.23 -1.26 -16.67
N VAL A 59 -4.25 -0.42 -16.50
CA VAL A 59 -4.97 -0.28 -15.23
C VAL A 59 -5.59 -1.61 -14.81
N LEU A 60 -6.31 -2.29 -15.71
CA LEU A 60 -6.90 -3.59 -15.43
C LEU A 60 -5.84 -4.63 -15.03
N ALA A 61 -4.74 -4.72 -15.78
CA ALA A 61 -3.65 -5.64 -15.46
C ALA A 61 -3.03 -5.33 -14.09
N SER A 62 -2.91 -4.05 -13.70
CA SER A 62 -2.41 -3.67 -12.39
C SER A 62 -3.36 -4.07 -11.26
N LEU A 63 -4.68 -3.97 -11.46
CA LEU A 63 -5.69 -4.43 -10.49
C LEU A 63 -5.68 -5.96 -10.34
N LEU A 64 -5.46 -6.69 -11.43
CA LEU A 64 -5.30 -8.15 -11.37
C LEU A 64 -4.03 -8.55 -10.60
N LEU A 65 -2.96 -7.77 -10.72
CA LEU A 65 -1.76 -7.97 -9.90
C LEU A 65 -2.08 -7.78 -8.41
N ASP A 66 -2.80 -6.73 -8.03
CA ASP A 66 -3.20 -6.51 -6.64
C ASP A 66 -4.00 -7.69 -6.10
N ALA A 67 -4.99 -8.18 -6.88
CA ALA A 67 -5.80 -9.34 -6.48
C ALA A 67 -4.96 -10.60 -6.20
N VAL A 68 -3.80 -10.74 -6.83
CA VAL A 68 -2.86 -11.86 -6.59
C VAL A 68 -1.89 -11.55 -5.44
N LEU A 69 -1.35 -10.33 -5.41
CA LEU A 69 -0.33 -9.95 -4.42
C LEU A 69 -0.91 -9.80 -3.01
N ASP A 70 -2.12 -9.26 -2.88
CA ASP A 70 -2.74 -8.98 -1.58
C ASP A 70 -2.83 -10.23 -0.69
N PRO A 71 -3.39 -11.37 -1.13
CA PRO A 71 -3.44 -12.55 -0.28
C PRO A 71 -2.06 -13.15 0.00
N LEU A 72 -1.10 -13.01 -0.94
CA LEU A 72 0.26 -13.50 -0.74
C LEU A 72 0.99 -12.67 0.33
N ILE A 73 0.93 -11.34 0.25
CA ILE A 73 1.55 -10.42 1.19
C ILE A 73 0.89 -10.54 2.57
N ALA A 74 -0.45 -10.63 2.63
CA ALA A 74 -1.17 -10.82 3.88
C ALA A 74 -0.70 -12.10 4.59
N ARG A 75 -0.67 -13.23 3.87
CA ARG A 75 -0.20 -14.50 4.42
C ARG A 75 1.26 -14.48 4.86
N GLN A 76 2.12 -13.79 4.10
CA GLN A 76 3.55 -13.71 4.41
C GLN A 76 3.79 -12.77 5.60
N SER A 77 3.11 -11.64 5.67
CA SER A 77 3.21 -10.70 6.80
C SER A 77 2.74 -11.35 8.11
N ASP A 78 1.68 -12.17 8.06
CA ASP A 78 1.18 -12.91 9.22
C ASP A 78 2.17 -13.96 9.76
N ARG A 79 3.01 -14.51 8.91
CA ARG A 79 4.04 -15.49 9.28
C ARG A 79 5.36 -14.85 9.74
N SER A 80 5.56 -13.58 9.47
CA SER A 80 6.79 -12.87 9.81
C SER A 80 7.00 -12.76 11.32
N ARG A 81 8.22 -13.06 11.80
CA ARG A 81 8.65 -12.97 13.20
C ARG A 81 9.93 -12.14 13.34
N GLY A 82 10.08 -11.08 12.57
CA GLY A 82 11.27 -10.24 12.55
C GLY A 82 11.45 -9.38 13.82
N ARG A 83 12.65 -8.79 13.99
CA ARG A 83 13.02 -7.89 15.11
C ARG A 83 12.09 -6.66 15.24
N LEU A 84 11.53 -6.18 14.15
CA LEU A 84 10.60 -5.05 14.09
C LEU A 84 9.13 -5.47 14.32
N GLY A 85 8.90 -6.69 14.78
CA GLY A 85 7.58 -7.26 14.91
C GLY A 85 7.04 -7.82 13.57
N ARG A 86 5.82 -8.35 13.63
CA ARG A 86 5.20 -9.08 12.51
C ARG A 86 5.03 -8.20 11.25
N TYR A 87 4.71 -6.92 11.43
CA TYR A 87 4.34 -6.00 10.33
C TYR A 87 5.35 -4.86 10.12
N GLY A 88 6.19 -4.57 11.13
CA GLY A 88 7.07 -3.40 11.12
C GLY A 88 8.07 -3.37 9.97
N ALA A 89 8.68 -4.52 9.64
CA ALA A 89 9.64 -4.61 8.54
C ALA A 89 9.01 -4.27 7.17
N TYR A 90 7.78 -4.75 6.93
CA TYR A 90 7.06 -4.47 5.69
C TYR A 90 6.72 -2.98 5.53
N ILE A 91 6.30 -2.33 6.62
CA ILE A 91 5.97 -0.89 6.61
C ILE A 91 7.25 -0.06 6.42
N VAL A 92 8.32 -0.36 7.14
CA VAL A 92 9.58 0.40 7.08
C VAL A 92 10.25 0.30 5.70
N LEU A 93 10.18 -0.85 5.05
CA LEU A 93 10.73 -1.05 3.70
C LEU A 93 9.75 -0.65 2.61
N GLY A 94 8.48 -0.94 2.78
CA GLY A 94 7.44 -0.67 1.80
C GLY A 94 7.14 0.82 1.63
N ALA A 95 7.13 1.61 2.71
CA ALA A 95 6.78 3.03 2.63
C ALA A 95 7.76 3.85 1.76
N PRO A 96 9.08 3.78 1.94
CA PRO A 96 10.01 4.45 1.03
C PRO A 96 9.97 3.86 -0.38
N ALA A 97 9.79 2.55 -0.53
CA ALA A 97 9.67 1.92 -1.84
C ALA A 97 8.42 2.40 -2.60
N ALA A 98 7.28 2.52 -1.91
CA ALA A 98 6.05 3.06 -2.50
C ALA A 98 6.21 4.54 -2.88
N GLY A 99 6.83 5.35 -2.03
CA GLY A 99 7.11 6.77 -2.33
C GLY A 99 8.03 6.95 -3.53
N LEU A 100 9.12 6.18 -3.59
CA LEU A 100 10.08 6.23 -4.70
C LEU A 100 9.49 5.73 -6.01
N SER A 101 8.76 4.64 -5.99
CA SER A 101 8.09 4.11 -7.19
C SER A 101 6.98 5.03 -7.69
N PHE A 102 6.26 5.69 -6.79
CA PHE A 102 5.29 6.73 -7.15
C PHE A 102 5.99 7.93 -7.80
N ALA A 103 7.06 8.43 -7.19
CA ALA A 103 7.86 9.51 -7.77
C ALA A 103 8.44 9.14 -9.14
N LEU A 104 8.91 7.90 -9.31
CA LEU A 104 9.36 7.38 -10.59
C LEU A 104 8.25 7.41 -11.64
N LEU A 105 7.05 6.93 -11.30
CA LEU A 105 5.91 6.94 -12.21
C LEU A 105 5.55 8.35 -12.68
N LEU A 106 5.58 9.34 -11.76
CA LEU A 106 5.36 10.76 -12.07
C LEU A 106 6.50 11.40 -12.88
N ALA A 107 7.72 10.88 -12.77
CA ALA A 107 8.87 11.38 -13.50
C ALA A 107 8.93 10.91 -14.96
N LEU A 108 8.30 9.77 -15.30
CA LEU A 108 8.36 9.20 -16.65
C LEU A 108 7.96 10.18 -17.75
N PRO A 109 6.85 10.93 -17.65
CA PRO A 109 6.49 11.93 -18.67
C PRO A 109 7.54 13.04 -18.80
N GLN A 110 8.12 13.48 -17.68
CA GLN A 110 9.15 14.54 -17.67
C GLN A 110 10.47 14.08 -18.30
N LEU A 111 10.77 12.79 -18.21
CA LEU A 111 11.93 12.16 -18.82
C LEU A 111 11.69 11.78 -20.29
N GLY A 112 10.50 12.02 -20.82
CA GLY A 112 10.12 11.62 -22.19
C GLY A 112 10.00 10.10 -22.37
N ILE A 113 9.86 9.34 -21.29
CA ILE A 113 9.79 7.88 -21.33
C ILE A 113 8.31 7.47 -21.40
N SER A 114 7.84 7.16 -22.60
CA SER A 114 6.45 6.72 -22.85
C SER A 114 6.35 5.27 -23.33
N HIS A 115 7.44 4.50 -23.29
CA HIS A 115 7.42 3.11 -23.74
C HIS A 115 6.48 2.27 -22.83
N PRO A 116 5.42 1.62 -23.38
CA PRO A 116 4.39 0.98 -22.58
C PRO A 116 4.91 -0.04 -21.57
N ALA A 117 5.94 -0.82 -21.93
CA ALA A 117 6.52 -1.81 -21.02
C ALA A 117 7.22 -1.16 -19.81
N VAL A 118 7.87 -0.01 -19.99
CA VAL A 118 8.55 0.72 -18.89
C VAL A 118 7.51 1.33 -17.96
N VAL A 119 6.47 1.94 -18.54
CA VAL A 119 5.35 2.51 -17.78
C VAL A 119 4.64 1.43 -16.98
N MET A 120 4.38 0.27 -17.61
CA MET A 120 3.76 -0.87 -16.94
C MET A 120 4.62 -1.40 -15.81
N ALA A 121 5.93 -1.52 -16.01
CA ALA A 121 6.86 -1.96 -14.96
C ALA A 121 6.88 -0.99 -13.76
N ALA A 122 6.89 0.32 -14.01
CA ALA A 122 6.83 1.34 -12.96
C ALA A 122 5.50 1.29 -12.19
N LEU A 123 4.38 1.10 -12.90
CA LEU A 123 3.06 0.94 -12.29
C LEU A 123 3.00 -0.32 -11.42
N MET A 124 3.47 -1.45 -11.92
CA MET A 124 3.54 -2.71 -11.17
C MET A 124 4.43 -2.60 -9.92
N LEU A 125 5.57 -1.91 -10.06
CA LEU A 125 6.48 -1.67 -8.94
C LEU A 125 5.80 -0.83 -7.85
N PHE A 126 5.07 0.22 -8.24
CA PHE A 126 4.30 1.02 -7.28
C PHE A 126 3.24 0.18 -6.58
N ARG A 127 2.41 -0.55 -7.33
CA ARG A 127 1.35 -1.41 -6.77
C ARG A 127 1.91 -2.43 -5.76
N ALA A 128 2.96 -3.15 -6.14
CA ALA A 128 3.61 -4.13 -5.27
C ALA A 128 4.19 -3.48 -4.00
N SER A 129 4.84 -2.33 -4.13
CA SER A 129 5.41 -1.59 -3.00
C SER A 129 4.33 -1.04 -2.07
N TYR A 130 3.21 -0.57 -2.64
CA TYR A 130 2.08 -0.07 -1.86
C TYR A 130 1.40 -1.19 -1.08
N ALA A 131 1.18 -2.36 -1.68
CA ALA A 131 0.61 -3.52 -1.02
C ALA A 131 1.43 -3.98 0.20
N LEU A 132 2.77 -3.83 0.17
CA LEU A 132 3.65 -4.11 1.31
C LEU A 132 3.39 -3.17 2.50
N VAL A 133 2.83 -2.00 2.29
CA VAL A 133 2.47 -1.05 3.36
C VAL A 133 1.02 -1.22 3.77
N ASP A 134 0.11 -1.25 2.81
CA ASP A 134 -1.32 -1.19 3.03
C ASP A 134 -1.84 -2.37 3.86
N LEU A 135 -1.50 -3.57 3.46
CA LEU A 135 -2.00 -4.79 4.11
C LEU A 135 -1.53 -4.94 5.56
N PRO A 136 -0.21 -4.81 5.88
CA PRO A 136 0.26 -4.86 7.26
C PRO A 136 -0.27 -3.72 8.11
N HIS A 137 -0.44 -2.52 7.54
CA HIS A 137 -0.98 -1.38 8.26
C HIS A 137 -2.46 -1.59 8.63
N ASN A 138 -3.27 -2.12 7.71
CA ASN A 138 -4.66 -2.46 7.97
C ASN A 138 -4.80 -3.61 8.98
N ALA A 139 -3.90 -4.60 8.97
CA ALA A 139 -3.86 -5.68 9.93
C ALA A 139 -3.51 -5.19 11.37
N LEU A 140 -2.76 -4.11 11.50
CA LEU A 140 -2.49 -3.47 12.80
C LEU A 140 -3.77 -2.87 13.40
N LEU A 141 -4.64 -2.28 12.60
CA LEU A 141 -5.91 -1.71 13.08
C LEU A 141 -6.77 -2.74 13.80
N ALA A 142 -6.90 -3.93 13.23
CA ALA A 142 -7.68 -5.03 13.82
C ALA A 142 -7.15 -5.54 15.18
N ARG A 143 -5.94 -5.12 15.58
CA ARG A 143 -5.33 -5.48 16.88
C ARG A 143 -5.35 -4.34 17.89
N VAL A 144 -5.72 -3.17 17.45
CA VAL A 144 -5.70 -1.93 18.25
C VAL A 144 -7.11 -1.54 18.68
N THR A 145 -8.11 -2.04 17.98
CA THR A 145 -9.54 -1.95 18.33
C THR A 145 -10.01 -3.20 19.04
#